data_a5240ade6a73fcef04aa7156c9ae63b6
#
_entry.id   a5240ade6a73fcef04aa7156c9ae63b6
#
_cell.length_a   1.000
_cell.length_b   1.000
_cell.length_c   1.000
_cell.angle_alpha   90.00
_cell.angle_beta   90.00
_cell.angle_gamma   90.00
#
_symmetry.space_group_name_H-M   'P 1'
#
loop_
_entity.id
_entity.type
_entity.pdbx_description
1 polymer ?
#
loop_
_entity_poly.entity_id
_entity_poly.type
_entity_poly.pdbx_seq_one_letter_code
_entity_poly.pdbx_strand_id
1 'polypeptide(L)'
;KLAPGYTIYNNETVGELVLADRRAMSFVTIILAPIIEETLVRGLVFGSLHRTSRWLAYIVSCFLFVFMHNWQYFALYPAGSVLLSCVPYVPAAVALGWVYEKSSTIWAPITLHALINAMSVGVLTLS
;
A
#
# COMPACT_ATOMS: atom_id res chain seq x y z
N LYS A 1 -0.11 16.91 7.39
CA LYS A 1 -0.46 17.58 6.11
C LYS A 1 0.82 17.93 5.39
N LEU A 2 1.08 17.31 4.23
CA LEU A 2 2.34 17.50 3.47
C LEU A 2 2.39 18.87 2.78
N ALA A 3 1.25 19.46 2.45
CA ALA A 3 1.10 20.82 1.94
C ALA A 3 -0.36 21.26 2.09
N PRO A 4 -0.68 22.58 2.08
CA PRO A 4 -2.06 23.04 2.06
C PRO A 4 -2.80 22.44 0.84
N GLY A 5 -3.85 21.67 1.09
CA GLY A 5 -4.68 21.05 0.04
C GLY A 5 -4.21 19.69 -0.48
N TYR A 6 -3.10 19.12 0.03
CA TYR A 6 -2.67 17.77 -0.31
C TYR A 6 -3.09 16.77 0.77
N THR A 7 -3.88 15.79 0.39
CA THR A 7 -4.43 14.77 1.28
C THR A 7 -4.17 13.37 0.72
N ILE A 8 -3.67 12.47 1.55
CA ILE A 8 -3.59 11.03 1.27
C ILE A 8 -4.81 10.40 1.95
N TYR A 9 -5.91 10.27 1.22
CA TYR A 9 -7.21 9.86 1.76
C TYR A 9 -7.16 8.53 2.52
N ASN A 10 -6.44 7.55 2.00
CA ASN A 10 -6.33 6.26 2.68
C ASN A 10 -5.63 6.39 4.04
N ASN A 11 -4.60 7.20 4.16
CA ASN A 11 -3.93 7.42 5.44
C ASN A 11 -4.81 8.13 6.46
N GLU A 12 -5.64 9.09 6.03
CA GLU A 12 -6.62 9.73 6.91
C GLU A 12 -7.65 8.72 7.41
N THR A 13 -8.23 7.91 6.51
CA THR A 13 -9.20 6.86 6.88
C THR A 13 -8.59 5.84 7.86
N VAL A 14 -7.38 5.35 7.58
CA VAL A 14 -6.68 4.43 8.49
C VAL A 14 -6.40 5.10 9.84
N GLY A 15 -6.00 6.38 9.84
CA GLY A 15 -5.77 7.15 11.06
C GLY A 15 -7.02 7.25 11.94
N GLU A 16 -8.18 7.56 11.36
CA GLU A 16 -9.46 7.61 12.07
C GLU A 16 -9.83 6.24 12.66
N LEU A 17 -9.66 5.15 11.90
CA LEU A 17 -9.93 3.79 12.39
C LEU A 17 -8.98 3.40 13.53
N VAL A 18 -7.69 3.73 13.43
CA VAL A 18 -6.70 3.47 14.48
C VAL A 18 -7.01 4.27 15.75
N LEU A 19 -7.50 5.50 15.63
CA LEU A 19 -7.93 6.30 16.79
C LEU A 19 -9.18 5.72 17.45
N ALA A 20 -10.10 5.14 16.66
CA ALA A 20 -11.32 4.50 17.19
C ALA A 20 -11.04 3.19 17.97
N ASP A 21 -10.17 2.33 17.44
CA ASP A 21 -9.68 1.12 18.12
C ASP A 21 -8.20 0.88 17.79
N ARG A 22 -7.34 1.45 18.62
CA ARG A 22 -5.90 1.45 18.39
C ARG A 22 -5.30 0.04 18.32
N ARG A 23 -5.74 -0.89 19.15
CA ARG A 23 -5.15 -2.24 19.21
C ARG A 23 -5.58 -3.08 18.01
N ALA A 24 -6.87 -3.17 17.77
CA ALA A 24 -7.42 -3.98 16.69
C ALA A 24 -6.97 -3.42 15.32
N MET A 25 -7.11 -2.12 15.10
CA MET A 25 -6.80 -1.53 13.79
C MET A 25 -5.31 -1.45 13.50
N SER A 26 -4.44 -1.24 14.50
CA SER A 26 -2.99 -1.35 14.29
C SER A 26 -2.59 -2.78 13.92
N PHE A 27 -3.17 -3.79 14.58
CA PHE A 27 -2.92 -5.20 14.22
C PHE A 27 -3.36 -5.51 12.78
N VAL A 28 -4.57 -5.09 12.41
CA VAL A 28 -5.07 -5.26 11.03
C VAL A 28 -4.14 -4.57 10.03
N THR A 29 -3.82 -3.30 10.25
CA THR A 29 -3.06 -2.49 9.28
C THR A 29 -1.60 -2.93 9.18
N ILE A 30 -0.95 -3.28 10.31
CA ILE A 30 0.49 -3.58 10.33
C ILE A 30 0.77 -5.05 9.99
N ILE A 31 -0.13 -5.96 10.36
CA ILE A 31 0.12 -7.40 10.22
C ILE A 31 -0.77 -8.04 9.16
N LEU A 32 -2.09 -7.95 9.30
CA LEU A 32 -3.01 -8.70 8.43
C LEU A 32 -3.04 -8.14 7.00
N ALA A 33 -3.14 -6.83 6.84
CA ALA A 33 -3.21 -6.22 5.51
C ALA A 33 -1.96 -6.53 4.67
N PRO A 34 -0.72 -6.34 5.14
CA PRO A 34 0.47 -6.72 4.38
C PRO A 34 0.51 -8.21 3.98
N ILE A 35 0.09 -9.12 4.86
CA ILE A 35 0.06 -10.56 4.53
C ILE A 35 -0.90 -10.81 3.36
N ILE A 36 -2.12 -10.29 3.42
CA ILE A 36 -3.14 -10.48 2.40
C ILE A 36 -2.73 -9.81 1.09
N GLU A 37 -2.33 -8.55 1.16
CA GLU A 37 -2.02 -7.74 -0.02
C GLU A 37 -0.77 -8.24 -0.75
N GLU A 38 0.31 -8.56 -0.04
CA GLU A 38 1.52 -9.07 -0.68
C GLU A 38 1.32 -10.48 -1.24
N THR A 39 0.57 -11.34 -0.56
CA THR A 39 0.23 -12.67 -1.08
C THR A 39 -0.54 -12.56 -2.40
N LEU A 40 -1.51 -11.64 -2.48
CA LEU A 40 -2.29 -11.41 -3.68
C LEU A 40 -1.46 -10.73 -4.79
N VAL A 41 -0.84 -9.59 -4.47
CA VAL A 41 -0.22 -8.73 -5.49
C VAL A 41 1.14 -9.29 -5.92
N ARG A 42 1.99 -9.75 -4.99
CA ARG A 42 3.34 -10.27 -5.31
C ARG A 42 3.32 -11.76 -5.50
N GLY A 43 2.70 -12.51 -4.62
CA GLY A 43 2.65 -13.96 -4.73
C GLY A 43 1.90 -14.43 -5.98
N LEU A 44 0.68 -13.94 -6.17
CA LEU A 44 -0.16 -14.40 -7.28
C LEU A 44 0.07 -13.59 -8.56
N VAL A 45 -0.14 -12.26 -8.54
CA VAL A 45 -0.14 -11.45 -9.78
C VAL A 45 1.28 -11.25 -10.30
N PHE A 46 2.18 -10.68 -9.50
CA PHE A 46 3.56 -10.43 -9.92
C PHE A 46 4.27 -11.75 -10.28
N GLY A 47 4.18 -12.78 -9.44
CA GLY A 47 4.83 -14.07 -9.67
C GLY A 47 4.37 -14.75 -10.94
N SER A 48 3.08 -14.67 -11.27
CA SER A 48 2.54 -15.23 -12.52
C SER A 48 2.99 -14.48 -13.75
N LEU A 49 2.93 -13.14 -13.72
CA LEU A 49 3.29 -12.30 -14.85
C LEU A 49 4.81 -12.22 -15.08
N HIS A 50 5.61 -12.31 -14.03
CA HIS A 50 7.07 -12.26 -14.12
C HIS A 50 7.66 -13.40 -14.96
N ARG A 51 6.97 -14.53 -15.05
CA ARG A 51 7.35 -15.67 -15.90
C ARG A 51 7.26 -15.33 -17.39
N THR A 52 6.39 -14.39 -17.77
CA THR A 52 6.16 -13.96 -19.15
C THR A 52 6.92 -12.69 -19.47
N SER A 53 6.82 -11.68 -18.61
CA SER A 53 7.48 -10.38 -18.78
C SER A 53 7.71 -9.69 -17.44
N ARG A 54 8.96 -9.38 -17.17
CA ARG A 54 9.37 -8.62 -15.97
C ARG A 54 8.66 -7.26 -15.91
N TRP A 55 8.63 -6.53 -17.03
CA TRP A 55 8.00 -5.20 -17.08
C TRP A 55 6.50 -5.25 -16.86
N LEU A 56 5.83 -6.25 -17.45
CA LEU A 56 4.40 -6.46 -17.26
C LEU A 56 4.08 -6.74 -15.79
N ALA A 57 4.89 -7.56 -15.12
CA ALA A 57 4.73 -7.84 -13.69
C ALA A 57 4.80 -6.57 -12.84
N TYR A 58 5.79 -5.69 -13.08
CA TYR A 58 5.90 -4.42 -12.37
C TYR A 58 4.71 -3.48 -12.67
N ILE A 59 4.38 -3.26 -13.93
CA ILE A 59 3.30 -2.34 -14.32
C ILE A 59 1.96 -2.78 -13.71
N VAL A 60 1.58 -4.05 -13.89
CA VAL A 60 0.28 -4.54 -13.42
C VAL A 60 0.22 -4.60 -11.89
N SER A 61 1.28 -5.08 -11.23
CA SER A 61 1.29 -5.13 -9.76
C SER A 61 1.32 -3.75 -9.11
N CYS A 62 2.07 -2.79 -9.68
CA CYS A 62 2.04 -1.39 -9.22
C CYS A 62 0.65 -0.78 -9.39
N PHE A 63 0.04 -0.94 -10.57
CA PHE A 63 -1.31 -0.44 -10.82
C PHE A 63 -2.31 -1.03 -9.82
N LEU A 64 -2.29 -2.35 -9.65
CA LEU A 64 -3.21 -3.04 -8.74
C LEU A 64 -3.02 -2.58 -7.30
N PHE A 65 -1.77 -2.47 -6.84
CA PHE A 65 -1.47 -1.99 -5.48
C PHE A 65 -1.99 -0.58 -5.23
N VAL A 66 -1.71 0.35 -6.13
CA VAL A 66 -2.19 1.74 -6.05
C VAL A 66 -3.72 1.80 -6.13
N PHE A 67 -4.32 1.03 -7.03
CA PHE A 67 -5.77 0.96 -7.21
C PHE A 67 -6.47 0.44 -5.96
N MET A 68 -6.01 -0.64 -5.36
CA MET A 68 -6.60 -1.20 -4.13
C MET A 68 -6.66 -0.19 -2.98
N HIS A 69 -5.70 0.72 -2.88
CA HIS A 69 -5.64 1.74 -1.83
C HIS A 69 -6.49 2.99 -2.10
N ASN A 70 -6.90 3.23 -3.35
CA ASN A 70 -7.48 4.52 -3.74
C ASN A 70 -8.83 4.43 -4.47
N TRP A 71 -9.25 3.28 -4.99
CA TRP A 71 -10.43 3.16 -5.87
C TRP A 71 -11.72 3.70 -5.25
N GLN A 72 -11.94 3.48 -3.96
CA GLN A 72 -13.14 3.90 -3.23
C GLN A 72 -13.29 5.43 -3.18
N TYR A 73 -12.17 6.15 -3.21
CA TYR A 73 -12.17 7.61 -3.10
C TYR A 73 -12.57 8.33 -4.38
N PHE A 74 -12.53 7.66 -5.54
CA PHE A 74 -13.03 8.21 -6.79
C PHE A 74 -14.55 8.45 -6.80
N ALA A 75 -15.29 7.74 -5.95
CA ALA A 75 -16.73 7.98 -5.77
C ALA A 75 -17.04 9.16 -4.83
N LEU A 76 -16.06 9.58 -4.01
CA LEU A 76 -16.26 10.54 -2.92
C LEU A 76 -15.60 11.90 -3.18
N TYR A 77 -14.53 11.94 -3.99
CA TYR A 77 -13.69 13.12 -4.17
C TYR A 77 -13.38 13.38 -5.65
N PRO A 78 -13.01 14.63 -6.02
CA PRO A 78 -12.62 14.95 -7.39
C PRO A 78 -11.46 14.08 -7.88
N ALA A 79 -11.54 13.54 -9.09
CA ALA A 79 -10.57 12.62 -9.65
C ALA A 79 -9.11 13.13 -9.60
N GLY A 80 -8.89 14.43 -9.84
CA GLY A 80 -7.57 15.05 -9.75
C GLY A 80 -6.94 14.94 -8.36
N SER A 81 -7.72 15.14 -7.31
CA SER A 81 -7.26 15.02 -5.92
C SER A 81 -6.93 13.56 -5.58
N VAL A 82 -7.74 12.60 -6.05
CA VAL A 82 -7.48 11.18 -5.82
C VAL A 82 -6.25 10.72 -6.59
N LEU A 83 -6.04 11.16 -7.83
CA LEU A 83 -4.82 10.87 -8.59
C LEU A 83 -3.56 11.39 -7.89
N LEU A 84 -3.61 12.57 -7.31
CA LEU A 84 -2.50 13.09 -6.50
C LEU A 84 -2.26 12.23 -5.27
N SER A 85 -3.30 11.72 -4.60
CA SER A 85 -3.15 10.84 -3.44
C SER A 85 -2.59 9.46 -3.80
N CYS A 86 -2.63 9.05 -5.07
CA CYS A 86 -2.02 7.82 -5.56
C CYS A 86 -0.48 7.88 -5.63
N VAL A 87 0.08 9.09 -5.82
CA VAL A 87 1.53 9.26 -6.10
C VAL A 87 2.44 8.63 -5.05
N PRO A 88 2.22 8.78 -3.73
CA PRO A 88 3.08 8.20 -2.70
C PRO A 88 3.10 6.66 -2.68
N TYR A 89 2.07 6.01 -3.24
CA TYR A 89 2.00 4.54 -3.27
C TYR A 89 2.89 3.93 -4.36
N VAL A 90 3.22 4.67 -5.40
CA VAL A 90 4.02 4.16 -6.53
C VAL A 90 5.43 3.74 -6.10
N PRO A 91 6.22 4.57 -5.39
CA PRO A 91 7.54 4.15 -4.90
C PRO A 91 7.48 2.91 -4.00
N ALA A 92 6.50 2.85 -3.09
CA ALA A 92 6.30 1.70 -2.23
C ALA A 92 5.98 0.43 -3.04
N ALA A 93 5.07 0.53 -4.03
CA ALA A 93 4.70 -0.58 -4.90
C ALA A 93 5.91 -1.12 -5.68
N VAL A 94 6.75 -0.24 -6.23
CA VAL A 94 7.98 -0.62 -6.94
C VAL A 94 8.98 -1.28 -5.99
N ALA A 95 9.22 -0.69 -4.82
CA ALA A 95 10.14 -1.23 -3.83
C ALA A 95 9.75 -2.64 -3.36
N LEU A 96 8.46 -2.85 -3.07
CA LEU A 96 7.93 -4.16 -2.67
C LEU A 96 8.07 -5.20 -3.78
N GLY A 97 7.82 -4.81 -5.05
CA GLY A 97 8.05 -5.69 -6.20
C GLY A 97 9.53 -6.06 -6.36
N TRP A 98 10.43 -5.08 -6.20
CA TRP A 98 11.87 -5.29 -6.28
C TRP A 98 12.38 -6.20 -5.16
N VAL A 99 11.93 -5.99 -3.93
CA VAL A 99 12.31 -6.85 -2.79
C VAL A 99 11.81 -8.27 -3.01
N TYR A 100 10.60 -8.47 -3.51
CA TYR A 100 10.08 -9.79 -3.87
C TYR A 100 10.94 -10.48 -4.95
N GLU A 101 11.25 -9.75 -6.04
CA GLU A 101 12.07 -10.27 -7.13
C GLU A 101 13.47 -10.68 -6.65
N LYS A 102 14.10 -9.89 -5.78
CA LYS A 102 15.47 -10.13 -5.30
C LYS A 102 15.57 -11.18 -4.21
N SER A 103 14.59 -11.26 -3.34
CA SER A 103 14.59 -12.21 -2.21
C SER A 103 14.06 -13.59 -2.59
N SER A 104 13.27 -13.69 -3.65
CA SER A 104 12.55 -14.90 -4.06
C SER A 104 11.67 -15.49 -2.94
N THR A 105 11.26 -14.67 -1.98
CA THR A 105 10.37 -15.07 -0.88
C THR A 105 9.31 -14.01 -0.63
N ILE A 106 8.10 -14.47 -0.32
CA ILE A 106 6.97 -13.58 0.00
C ILE A 106 7.13 -12.86 1.34
N TRP A 107 7.89 -13.43 2.26
CA TRP A 107 8.10 -12.85 3.59
C TRP A 107 8.88 -11.54 3.58
N ALA A 108 9.76 -11.34 2.61
CA ALA A 108 10.54 -10.12 2.51
C ALA A 108 9.67 -8.89 2.20
N PRO A 109 8.81 -8.87 1.16
CA PRO A 109 7.91 -7.74 0.93
C PRO A 109 6.84 -7.63 2.03
N ILE A 110 6.33 -8.73 2.61
CA ILE A 110 5.41 -8.66 3.76
C ILE A 110 6.07 -7.90 4.92
N THR A 111 7.32 -8.23 5.28
CA THR A 111 8.04 -7.56 6.37
C THR A 111 8.28 -6.08 6.06
N LEU A 112 8.73 -5.76 4.85
CA LEU A 112 8.95 -4.36 4.44
C LEU A 112 7.64 -3.56 4.47
N HIS A 113 6.55 -4.14 3.95
CA HIS A 113 5.24 -3.49 3.96
C HIS A 113 4.72 -3.27 5.39
N ALA A 114 4.86 -4.28 6.26
CA ALA A 114 4.51 -4.16 7.67
C ALA A 114 5.29 -3.03 8.37
N LEU A 115 6.60 -2.87 8.07
CA LEU A 115 7.41 -1.78 8.59
C LEU A 115 6.95 -0.41 8.07
N ILE A 116 6.64 -0.28 6.79
CA ILE A 116 6.08 0.95 6.20
C ILE A 116 4.78 1.32 6.91
N ASN A 117 3.86 0.37 7.10
CA ASN A 117 2.60 0.59 7.78
C ASN A 117 2.79 0.94 9.26
N ALA A 118 3.72 0.28 9.96
CA ALA A 118 4.03 0.59 11.36
C ALA A 118 4.56 2.03 11.52
N MET A 119 5.42 2.48 10.61
CA MET A 119 5.91 3.87 10.60
C MET A 119 4.76 4.86 10.33
N SER A 120 3.89 4.57 9.37
CA SER A 120 2.73 5.41 9.06
C SER A 120 1.77 5.51 10.24
N VAL A 121 1.41 4.39 10.86
CA VAL A 121 0.56 4.35 12.07
C VAL A 121 1.23 5.08 13.24
N GLY A 122 2.55 4.92 13.43
CA GLY A 122 3.32 5.63 14.45
C GLY A 122 3.24 7.14 14.29
N VAL A 123 3.43 7.65 13.08
CA VAL A 123 3.31 9.09 12.78
C VAL A 123 1.88 9.59 13.02
N LEU A 124 0.86 8.85 12.57
CA LEU A 124 -0.54 9.23 12.73
C LEU A 124 -1.01 9.25 14.20
N THR A 125 -0.37 8.47 15.05
CA THR A 125 -0.75 8.38 16.48
C THR A 125 0.05 9.33 17.38
N LEU A 126 1.10 9.97 16.88
CA LEU A 126 1.93 10.94 17.60
C LEU A 126 1.65 12.39 17.19
N SER A 127 0.92 12.61 16.10
CA SER A 127 0.47 13.91 15.61
C SER A 127 -0.90 14.29 16.16
#